data_5fda45c47b319b2ac32bcabca6c2dcb7
#
_entry.id   5fda45c47b319b2ac32bcabca6c2dcb7
#
_cell.length_a   1.000
_cell.length_b   1.000
_cell.length_c   1.000
_cell.angle_alpha   90.00
_cell.angle_beta   90.00
_cell.angle_gamma   90.00
#
_symmetry.space_group_name_H-M   'P 1'
#
loop_
_entity.id
_entity.type
_entity.pdbx_description
1 polymer ?
#
loop_
_entity_poly.entity_id
_entity_poly.type
_entity_poly.pdbx_seq_one_letter_code
_entity_poly.pdbx_strand_id
1 'polypeptide(L)'
;MSHNFPDGRISALALFFAICCLATSSVEAQQSTQPSPSQASSTASVPDAPSQSQPHAFWDRTNILLFSGVAVFRGLDYASTRNFLARGRDEVLIPDDIVNNSAAFASLEAAGTLTSVGLSYLLHRTGHHKLERWLSIGHISVTGFGVVRNYSLKSKHL
;
A
#
# COMPACT_ATOMS: atom_id res chain seq x y z
N MET A 1 -17.47 16.11 38.12
CA MET A 1 -18.16 15.05 37.35
C MET A 1 -17.31 14.76 36.13
N SER A 2 -16.63 13.63 36.20
CA SER A 2 -15.64 13.20 35.20
C SER A 2 -16.36 12.36 34.15
N HIS A 3 -16.49 12.86 32.94
CA HIS A 3 -17.02 12.07 31.82
C HIS A 3 -15.88 11.26 31.21
N ASN A 4 -15.85 9.96 31.53
CA ASN A 4 -15.09 8.97 30.78
C ASN A 4 -15.72 8.80 29.41
N PHE A 5 -15.04 9.27 28.35
CA PHE A 5 -15.33 8.87 26.96
C PHE A 5 -14.57 7.55 26.69
N PRO A 6 -15.23 6.51 26.17
CA PRO A 6 -14.56 5.27 25.80
C PRO A 6 -13.69 5.50 24.56
N ASP A 7 -12.46 4.99 24.63
CA ASP A 7 -11.43 5.05 23.61
C ASP A 7 -11.84 4.32 22.32
N GLY A 8 -12.54 5.00 21.42
CA GLY A 8 -12.82 4.53 20.06
C GLY A 8 -11.62 4.61 19.09
N ARG A 9 -10.44 4.94 19.60
CA ARG A 9 -9.25 5.26 18.76
C ARG A 9 -8.49 4.05 18.21
N ILE A 10 -8.78 2.84 18.66
CA ILE A 10 -8.01 1.64 18.29
C ILE A 10 -8.49 1.00 16.97
N SER A 11 -9.69 1.35 16.49
CA SER A 11 -10.33 0.62 15.39
C SER A 11 -9.78 0.92 13.99
N ALA A 12 -9.24 2.11 13.73
CA ALA A 12 -8.82 2.50 12.37
C ALA A 12 -7.49 1.88 11.97
N LEU A 13 -6.53 1.79 12.89
CA LEU A 13 -5.23 1.15 12.63
C LEU A 13 -5.38 -0.37 12.52
N ALA A 14 -6.26 -0.97 13.33
CA ALA A 14 -6.60 -2.39 13.27
C ALA A 14 -7.31 -2.75 11.96
N LEU A 15 -8.14 -1.85 11.40
CA LEU A 15 -8.85 -2.08 10.15
C LEU A 15 -7.90 -2.10 8.95
N PHE A 16 -6.87 -1.26 8.96
CA PHE A 16 -5.86 -1.22 7.90
C PHE A 16 -4.98 -2.49 7.88
N PHE A 17 -4.64 -3.01 9.05
CA PHE A 17 -3.91 -4.28 9.19
C PHE A 17 -4.79 -5.49 8.84
N ALA A 18 -6.08 -5.48 9.16
CA ALA A 18 -7.01 -6.56 8.88
C ALA A 18 -7.28 -6.74 7.36
N ILE A 19 -7.32 -5.65 6.60
CA ILE A 19 -7.52 -5.69 5.14
C ILE A 19 -6.30 -6.30 4.44
N CYS A 20 -5.08 -6.10 4.97
CA CYS A 20 -3.87 -6.76 4.46
C CYS A 20 -3.83 -8.27 4.76
N CYS A 21 -4.42 -8.72 5.87
CA CYS A 21 -4.40 -10.15 6.27
C CYS A 21 -5.45 -11.02 5.57
N LEU A 22 -6.52 -10.43 5.03
CA LEU A 22 -7.59 -11.21 4.36
C LEU A 22 -7.25 -11.63 2.92
N ALA A 23 -6.13 -11.17 2.36
CA ALA A 23 -5.69 -11.53 1.00
C ALA A 23 -4.87 -12.82 0.93
N THR A 24 -4.65 -13.56 2.02
CA THR A 24 -3.77 -14.73 2.06
C THR A 24 -4.48 -16.09 2.09
N SER A 25 -5.77 -16.15 1.81
CA SER A 25 -6.48 -17.43 1.79
C SER A 25 -6.80 -17.84 0.36
N SER A 26 -6.10 -18.85 -0.11
CA SER A 26 -6.38 -19.77 -1.23
C SER A 26 -5.25 -19.81 -2.27
N VAL A 27 -4.19 -20.55 -1.95
CA VAL A 27 -3.34 -21.19 -2.96
C VAL A 27 -3.57 -22.69 -2.82
N GLU A 28 -4.50 -23.22 -3.62
CA GLU A 28 -4.58 -24.65 -3.91
C GLU A 28 -3.42 -25.01 -4.85
N ALA A 29 -2.57 -25.91 -4.37
CA ALA A 29 -1.49 -26.51 -5.16
C ALA A 29 -2.11 -27.46 -6.19
N GLN A 30 -2.16 -27.05 -7.45
CA GLN A 30 -2.40 -28.00 -8.56
C GLN A 30 -1.10 -28.67 -8.94
N GLN A 31 -1.01 -29.91 -8.52
CA GLN A 31 0.05 -30.86 -8.85
C GLN A 31 -0.18 -31.36 -10.28
N SER A 32 0.63 -30.88 -11.23
CA SER A 32 0.60 -31.34 -12.63
C SER A 32 1.28 -32.70 -12.74
N THR A 33 0.48 -33.73 -12.96
CA THR A 33 0.96 -35.03 -13.44
C THR A 33 1.16 -34.95 -14.96
N GLN A 34 2.40 -35.06 -15.41
CA GLN A 34 2.79 -35.08 -16.81
C GLN A 34 2.70 -36.50 -17.38
N PRO A 35 2.00 -36.74 -18.46
CA PRO A 35 2.26 -37.92 -19.34
C PRO A 35 3.03 -37.52 -20.59
N SER A 36 3.94 -38.42 -20.95
CA SER A 36 4.87 -38.38 -22.06
C SER A 36 4.21 -38.49 -23.47
N PRO A 37 4.96 -38.23 -24.57
CA PRO A 37 4.40 -37.70 -25.80
C PRO A 37 3.98 -38.77 -26.80
N SER A 38 2.92 -38.50 -27.53
CA SER A 38 2.67 -39.11 -28.85
C SER A 38 2.31 -38.00 -29.85
N GLN A 39 3.12 -37.92 -30.89
CA GLN A 39 2.93 -37.05 -32.03
C GLN A 39 1.67 -37.38 -32.83
N ALA A 40 0.85 -36.40 -33.09
CA ALA A 40 0.00 -36.37 -34.26
C ALA A 40 -0.24 -34.90 -34.65
N SER A 41 0.27 -34.55 -35.83
CA SER A 41 0.01 -33.26 -36.48
C SER A 41 -1.49 -33.06 -36.70
N SER A 42 -2.02 -31.98 -36.13
CA SER A 42 -3.28 -31.40 -36.56
C SER A 42 -3.21 -29.90 -36.31
N THR A 43 -3.25 -29.13 -37.39
CA THR A 43 -3.36 -27.68 -37.42
C THR A 43 -4.71 -27.26 -36.86
N ALA A 44 -4.80 -27.17 -35.55
CA ALA A 44 -5.89 -26.52 -34.86
C ALA A 44 -5.34 -25.23 -34.26
N SER A 45 -5.94 -24.09 -34.59
CA SER A 45 -5.67 -22.79 -33.97
C SER A 45 -5.80 -22.93 -32.47
N VAL A 46 -4.63 -22.86 -31.80
CA VAL A 46 -4.53 -22.85 -30.33
C VAL A 46 -5.23 -21.57 -29.85
N PRO A 47 -6.24 -21.66 -28.98
CA PRO A 47 -6.75 -20.48 -28.30
C PRO A 47 -5.60 -19.81 -27.55
N ASP A 48 -5.45 -18.50 -27.70
CA ASP A 48 -4.43 -17.72 -27.01
C ASP A 48 -4.41 -18.11 -25.51
N ALA A 49 -3.34 -18.75 -25.11
CA ALA A 49 -3.11 -19.03 -23.71
C ALA A 49 -3.05 -17.67 -22.98
N PRO A 50 -3.68 -17.55 -21.81
CA PRO A 50 -3.64 -16.29 -21.04
C PRO A 50 -2.18 -15.86 -20.88
N SER A 51 -1.85 -14.67 -21.38
CA SER A 51 -0.51 -14.10 -21.33
C SER A 51 0.06 -14.23 -19.92
N GLN A 52 0.90 -15.22 -19.69
CA GLN A 52 1.68 -15.31 -18.47
C GLN A 52 2.55 -14.06 -18.44
N SER A 53 2.29 -13.17 -17.48
CA SER A 53 3.12 -11.96 -17.29
C SER A 53 4.57 -12.41 -17.13
N GLN A 54 5.42 -12.04 -18.07
CA GLN A 54 6.85 -12.35 -18.04
C GLN A 54 7.45 -11.94 -16.69
N PRO A 55 8.25 -12.81 -16.07
CA PRO A 55 8.93 -12.45 -14.82
C PRO A 55 9.80 -11.21 -15.09
N HIS A 56 9.55 -10.13 -14.37
CA HIS A 56 10.37 -8.92 -14.45
C HIS A 56 11.29 -8.84 -13.22
N ALA A 57 12.37 -8.07 -13.31
CA ALA A 57 13.23 -7.82 -12.16
C ALA A 57 12.48 -6.96 -11.12
N PHE A 58 12.67 -7.24 -9.81
CA PHE A 58 12.05 -6.43 -8.75
C PHE A 58 12.39 -4.95 -8.86
N TRP A 59 13.63 -4.61 -9.22
CA TRP A 59 14.12 -3.26 -9.46
C TRP A 59 14.00 -2.84 -10.93
N ASP A 60 12.87 -3.17 -11.58
CA ASP A 60 12.60 -2.63 -12.92
C ASP A 60 12.22 -1.14 -12.85
N ARG A 61 12.21 -0.47 -14.00
CA ARG A 61 11.91 0.96 -14.08
C ARG A 61 10.53 1.31 -13.52
N THR A 62 9.54 0.43 -13.71
CA THR A 62 8.18 0.65 -13.22
C THR A 62 8.13 0.61 -11.70
N ASN A 63 8.75 -0.39 -11.08
CA ASN A 63 8.80 -0.52 -9.64
C ASN A 63 9.62 0.61 -8.98
N ILE A 64 10.75 1.00 -9.59
CA ILE A 64 11.53 2.16 -9.10
C ILE A 64 10.67 3.43 -9.10
N LEU A 65 9.91 3.69 -10.17
CA LEU A 65 9.00 4.84 -10.24
C LEU A 65 7.89 4.74 -9.19
N LEU A 66 7.28 3.56 -9.01
CA LEU A 66 6.24 3.34 -8.01
C LEU A 66 6.77 3.54 -6.58
N PHE A 67 7.93 2.97 -6.24
CA PHE A 67 8.52 3.12 -4.91
C PHE A 67 8.96 4.56 -4.65
N SER A 68 9.51 5.24 -5.67
CA SER A 68 9.80 6.67 -5.58
C SER A 68 8.52 7.48 -5.37
N GLY A 69 7.44 7.13 -6.08
CA GLY A 69 6.11 7.72 -5.89
C GLY A 69 5.61 7.54 -4.45
N VAL A 70 5.69 6.33 -3.90
CA VAL A 70 5.33 6.07 -2.50
C VAL A 70 6.12 6.98 -1.56
N ALA A 71 7.45 7.07 -1.70
CA ALA A 71 8.30 7.91 -0.86
C ALA A 71 7.95 9.40 -0.97
N VAL A 72 7.72 9.90 -2.20
CA VAL A 72 7.33 11.29 -2.43
C VAL A 72 5.97 11.60 -1.79
N PHE A 73 4.96 10.74 -1.99
CA PHE A 73 3.65 10.97 -1.41
C PHE A 73 3.65 10.88 0.12
N ARG A 74 4.48 10.03 0.72
CA ARG A 74 4.70 10.01 2.17
C ARG A 74 5.36 11.30 2.67
N GLY A 75 6.34 11.82 1.96
CA GLY A 75 6.93 13.14 2.26
C GLY A 75 5.91 14.28 2.15
N LEU A 76 5.02 14.23 1.14
CA LEU A 76 3.94 15.19 0.98
C LEU A 76 2.89 15.05 2.10
N ASP A 77 2.59 13.84 2.55
CA ASP A 77 1.69 13.60 3.67
C ASP A 77 2.23 14.19 4.96
N TYR A 78 3.50 13.96 5.26
CA TYR A 78 4.20 14.63 6.34
C TYR A 78 4.05 16.16 6.26
N ALA A 79 4.40 16.75 5.11
CA ALA A 79 4.35 18.20 4.92
C ALA A 79 2.93 18.76 5.03
N SER A 80 1.95 18.09 4.41
CA SER A 80 0.54 18.50 4.43
C SER A 80 -0.06 18.42 5.84
N THR A 81 0.25 17.38 6.58
CA THR A 81 -0.21 17.20 7.97
C THR A 81 0.44 18.23 8.90
N ARG A 82 1.73 18.53 8.75
CA ARG A 82 2.39 19.62 9.50
C ARG A 82 1.74 20.98 9.19
N ASN A 83 1.43 21.26 7.92
CA ASN A 83 0.71 22.47 7.53
C ASN A 83 -0.72 22.49 8.10
N PHE A 84 -1.41 21.37 8.11
CA PHE A 84 -2.75 21.20 8.65
C PHE A 84 -2.79 21.52 10.16
N LEU A 85 -1.85 20.99 10.94
CA LEU A 85 -1.69 21.29 12.37
C LEU A 85 -1.36 22.77 12.62
N ALA A 86 -0.46 23.35 11.81
CA ALA A 86 -0.11 24.77 11.92
C ALA A 86 -1.31 25.72 11.68
N ARG A 87 -2.33 25.25 10.96
CA ARG A 87 -3.60 25.97 10.75
C ARG A 87 -4.65 25.75 11.88
N GLY A 88 -4.22 25.20 13.01
CA GLY A 88 -5.07 24.93 14.18
C GLY A 88 -6.06 23.78 14.00
N ARG A 89 -5.78 22.84 13.10
CA ARG A 89 -6.56 21.63 12.91
C ARG A 89 -5.97 20.48 13.73
N ASP A 90 -6.82 19.57 14.15
CA ASP A 90 -6.44 18.40 14.93
C ASP A 90 -6.39 17.16 14.03
N GLU A 91 -5.32 16.39 14.09
CA GLU A 91 -5.22 15.09 13.44
C GLU A 91 -6.00 14.06 14.28
N VAL A 92 -6.79 13.21 13.60
CA VAL A 92 -7.67 12.26 14.29
C VAL A 92 -7.22 10.80 14.11
N LEU A 93 -6.34 10.52 13.16
CA LEU A 93 -5.90 9.15 12.84
C LEU A 93 -4.60 8.79 13.57
N ILE A 94 -3.75 9.78 13.81
CA ILE A 94 -2.42 9.59 14.42
C ILE A 94 -2.48 10.20 15.83
N PRO A 95 -1.97 9.49 16.86
CA PRO A 95 -1.88 10.03 18.22
C PRO A 95 -1.12 11.36 18.29
N ASP A 96 -1.57 12.27 19.15
CA ASP A 96 -1.04 13.62 19.27
C ASP A 96 0.46 13.67 19.63
N ASP A 97 0.92 12.73 20.47
CA ASP A 97 2.32 12.59 20.86
C ASP A 97 3.23 12.21 19.69
N ILE A 98 2.71 11.49 18.70
CA ILE A 98 3.45 11.14 17.47
C ILE A 98 3.39 12.29 16.48
N VAL A 99 2.19 12.78 16.15
CA VAL A 99 2.01 13.77 15.08
C VAL A 99 2.62 15.14 15.45
N ASN A 100 2.64 15.50 16.73
CA ASN A 100 3.27 16.74 17.21
C ASN A 100 4.79 16.61 17.36
N ASN A 101 5.33 15.40 17.45
CA ASN A 101 6.77 15.15 17.43
C ASN A 101 7.26 14.94 16.00
N SER A 102 7.97 15.91 15.44
CA SER A 102 8.45 15.87 14.05
C SER A 102 9.30 14.65 13.72
N ALA A 103 10.16 14.21 14.66
CA ALA A 103 11.02 13.04 14.45
C ALA A 103 10.21 11.74 14.49
N ALA A 104 9.29 11.60 15.45
CA ALA A 104 8.42 10.45 15.56
C ALA A 104 7.50 10.33 14.32
N PHE A 105 6.92 11.43 13.88
CA PHE A 105 6.07 11.45 12.70
C PHE A 105 6.85 11.15 11.41
N ALA A 106 8.04 11.75 11.22
CA ALA A 106 8.91 11.41 10.08
C ALA A 106 9.31 9.93 10.09
N SER A 107 9.57 9.35 11.26
CA SER A 107 9.89 7.92 11.40
C SER A 107 8.70 7.04 11.04
N LEU A 108 7.47 7.44 11.38
CA LEU A 108 6.25 6.75 11.00
C LEU A 108 6.08 6.73 9.46
N GLU A 109 6.31 7.86 8.81
CA GLU A 109 6.24 7.98 7.34
C GLU A 109 7.30 7.12 6.64
N ALA A 110 8.54 7.13 7.16
CA ALA A 110 9.61 6.28 6.68
C ALA A 110 9.29 4.79 6.86
N ALA A 111 8.78 4.40 8.03
CA ALA A 111 8.34 3.03 8.30
C ALA A 111 7.23 2.58 7.35
N GLY A 112 6.25 3.45 7.06
CA GLY A 112 5.19 3.18 6.08
C GLY A 112 5.73 2.93 4.67
N THR A 113 6.73 3.72 4.26
CA THR A 113 7.42 3.53 2.98
C THR A 113 8.14 2.18 2.92
N LEU A 114 8.95 1.88 3.94
CA LEU A 114 9.71 0.62 4.03
C LEU A 114 8.79 -0.60 4.06
N THR A 115 7.67 -0.51 4.79
CA THR A 115 6.66 -1.57 4.83
C THR A 115 6.06 -1.82 3.46
N SER A 116 5.72 -0.76 2.72
CA SER A 116 5.16 -0.88 1.37
C SER A 116 6.13 -1.57 0.41
N VAL A 117 7.39 -1.15 0.42
CA VAL A 117 8.44 -1.77 -0.42
C VAL A 117 8.71 -3.22 -0.01
N GLY A 118 8.75 -3.49 1.30
CA GLY A 118 8.94 -4.85 1.83
C GLY A 118 7.81 -5.81 1.45
N LEU A 119 6.56 -5.37 1.55
CA LEU A 119 5.40 -6.16 1.11
C LEU A 119 5.41 -6.37 -0.41
N SER A 120 5.77 -5.34 -1.20
CA SER A 120 5.94 -5.48 -2.64
C SER A 120 7.01 -6.53 -2.97
N TYR A 121 8.12 -6.57 -2.23
CA TYR A 121 9.16 -7.57 -2.39
C TYR A 121 8.65 -8.99 -2.08
N LEU A 122 7.87 -9.16 -1.03
CA LEU A 122 7.26 -10.46 -0.70
C LEU A 122 6.31 -10.92 -1.80
N LEU A 123 5.46 -10.02 -2.32
CA LEU A 123 4.56 -10.32 -3.43
C LEU A 123 5.33 -10.69 -4.70
N HIS A 124 6.43 -10.00 -4.98
CA HIS A 124 7.33 -10.33 -6.09
C HIS A 124 7.90 -11.74 -5.95
N ARG A 125 8.45 -12.07 -4.77
CA ARG A 125 9.02 -13.40 -4.50
C ARG A 125 8.01 -14.54 -4.58
N THR A 126 6.75 -14.26 -4.31
CA THR A 126 5.65 -15.24 -4.40
C THR A 126 4.97 -15.27 -5.77
N GLY A 127 5.52 -14.56 -6.77
CA GLY A 127 5.01 -14.54 -8.14
C GLY A 127 3.76 -13.68 -8.36
N HIS A 128 3.35 -12.89 -7.35
CA HIS A 128 2.18 -12.02 -7.43
C HIS A 128 2.50 -10.63 -8.03
N HIS A 129 3.15 -10.60 -9.19
CA HIS A 129 3.66 -9.39 -9.82
C HIS A 129 2.62 -8.29 -10.09
N LYS A 130 1.35 -8.66 -10.32
CA LYS A 130 0.26 -7.68 -10.46
C LYS A 130 -0.05 -7.02 -9.13
N LEU A 131 -0.17 -7.81 -8.04
CA LEU A 131 -0.47 -7.29 -6.71
C LEU A 131 0.66 -6.41 -6.15
N GLU A 132 1.90 -6.75 -6.44
CA GLU A 132 3.10 -5.95 -6.15
C GLU A 132 2.93 -4.49 -6.60
N ARG A 133 2.53 -4.27 -7.85
CA ARG A 133 2.32 -2.93 -8.41
C ARG A 133 1.05 -2.27 -7.90
N TRP A 134 -0.04 -3.03 -7.77
CA TRP A 134 -1.29 -2.53 -7.23
C TRP A 134 -1.17 -2.07 -5.78
N LEU A 135 -0.33 -2.72 -4.97
CA LEU A 135 -0.03 -2.29 -3.60
C LEU A 135 0.55 -0.86 -3.60
N SER A 136 1.56 -0.60 -4.43
CA SER A 136 2.18 0.72 -4.53
C SER A 136 1.21 1.79 -5.07
N ILE A 137 0.42 1.45 -6.10
CA ILE A 137 -0.60 2.36 -6.65
C ILE A 137 -1.67 2.68 -5.59
N GLY A 138 -2.15 1.68 -4.86
CA GLY A 138 -3.12 1.85 -3.78
C GLY A 138 -2.55 2.75 -2.67
N HIS A 139 -1.30 2.52 -2.27
CA HIS A 139 -0.63 3.34 -1.26
C HIS A 139 -0.52 4.81 -1.70
N ILE A 140 -0.04 5.07 -2.92
CA ILE A 140 0.04 6.43 -3.50
C ILE A 140 -1.35 7.08 -3.54
N SER A 141 -2.38 6.35 -3.93
CA SER A 141 -3.74 6.87 -4.05
C SER A 141 -4.31 7.29 -2.70
N VAL A 142 -4.17 6.43 -1.68
CA VAL A 142 -4.68 6.72 -0.32
C VAL A 142 -3.93 7.89 0.30
N THR A 143 -2.60 7.89 0.21
CA THR A 143 -1.76 8.97 0.75
C THR A 143 -2.03 10.28 0.00
N GLY A 144 -2.12 10.22 -1.32
CA GLY A 144 -2.43 11.40 -2.15
C GLY A 144 -3.79 12.00 -1.83
N PHE A 145 -4.80 11.18 -1.58
CA PHE A 145 -6.10 11.66 -1.11
C PHE A 145 -5.97 12.39 0.23
N GLY A 146 -5.21 11.86 1.19
CA GLY A 146 -4.92 12.50 2.46
C GLY A 146 -4.29 13.89 2.28
N VAL A 147 -3.26 13.98 1.43
CA VAL A 147 -2.56 15.23 1.10
C VAL A 147 -3.54 16.28 0.54
N VAL A 148 -4.33 15.91 -0.48
CA VAL A 148 -5.32 16.82 -1.09
C VAL A 148 -6.34 17.27 -0.06
N ARG A 149 -6.86 16.34 0.75
CA ARG A 149 -7.81 16.67 1.83
C ARG A 149 -7.20 17.67 2.83
N ASN A 150 -5.97 17.44 3.28
CA ASN A 150 -5.30 18.30 4.25
C ASN A 150 -5.13 19.74 3.72
N TYR A 151 -4.77 19.91 2.45
CA TYR A 151 -4.63 21.24 1.84
C TYR A 151 -5.98 21.90 1.51
N SER A 152 -7.02 21.16 1.20
CA SER A 152 -8.35 21.72 0.84
C SER A 152 -9.14 22.21 2.05
N LEU A 153 -8.83 21.77 3.27
CA LEU A 153 -9.51 22.21 4.48
C LEU A 153 -9.04 23.62 4.89
N LYS A 154 -9.99 24.51 5.14
CA LYS A 154 -9.74 25.91 5.58
C LYS A 154 -9.15 25.93 7.00
N SER A 155 -8.46 27.02 7.38
CA SER A 155 -8.00 27.25 8.75
C SER A 155 -9.18 27.24 9.73
N LYS A 156 -8.92 26.75 10.95
CA LYS A 156 -9.92 26.74 12.04
C LYS A 156 -9.98 28.10 12.75
N HIS A 157 -8.94 28.93 12.57
CA HIS A 157 -8.89 30.28 13.10
C HIS A 157 -9.44 31.26 12.05
N LEU A 158 -10.65 31.69 12.27
CA LEU A 158 -11.26 32.92 11.79
C LEU A 158 -11.58 33.81 12.97
#